data_33973bd9649ad0479bcffdcacde15706
#
_entry.id   33973bd9649ad0479bcffdcacde15706
#
_cell.length_a   1.000
_cell.length_b   1.000
_cell.length_c   1.000
_cell.angle_alpha   90.00
_cell.angle_beta   90.00
_cell.angle_gamma   90.00
#
_symmetry.space_group_name_H-M   'P 1'
#
loop_
_entity.id
_entity.type
_entity.pdbx_description
1 polymer ?
#
loop_
_entity_poly.entity_id
_entity_poly.type
_entity_poly.pdbx_seq_one_letter_code
_entity_poly.pdbx_strand_id
1 'polypeptide(L)'
;YEKGGETFGLDSIGIRLRGNTSRRRPEGGVGEMHSANGDWHHAHFGVKFDEFVEDQTFCTADRIYLKWHKDDANYCREVYSYDLFRRFGVWSAPRACYTRLSIFVEGDDKPVYMGVYALIEGMKDSYLRSRVEAGKYTTEDGFLWKASYGANLSPSTMTDNNMGVEVAALNPSESETYMYDLKTKKKKLTEAREQFKSFVNDMNVLKSGSAEEVFSSKEFKESFFYGLE
;
A
#
# COMPACT_ATOMS: atom_id res chain seq x y z
N TYR A 1 -14.09 6.73 -14.57
CA TYR A 1 -12.73 7.21 -14.79
C TYR A 1 -12.52 7.65 -16.24
N GLU A 2 -11.96 8.80 -16.42
CA GLU A 2 -11.70 9.38 -17.73
C GLU A 2 -10.20 9.55 -17.95
N LYS A 3 -9.71 9.16 -19.12
CA LYS A 3 -8.33 9.33 -19.53
C LYS A 3 -8.23 9.53 -21.06
N GLY A 4 -7.59 10.61 -21.49
CA GLY A 4 -7.38 10.87 -22.93
C GLY A 4 -8.66 11.02 -23.75
N GLY A 5 -9.79 11.39 -23.11
CA GLY A 5 -11.11 11.50 -23.75
C GLY A 5 -11.91 10.20 -23.76
N GLU A 6 -11.39 9.11 -23.21
CA GLU A 6 -12.09 7.85 -23.03
C GLU A 6 -12.63 7.73 -21.62
N THR A 7 -13.85 7.21 -21.50
CA THR A 7 -14.50 6.95 -20.19
C THR A 7 -14.51 5.47 -19.90
N PHE A 8 -14.06 5.09 -18.70
CA PHE A 8 -14.08 3.73 -18.19
C PHE A 8 -15.01 3.66 -16.98
N GLY A 9 -15.94 2.74 -16.98
CA GLY A 9 -16.85 2.45 -15.88
C GLY A 9 -16.49 1.13 -15.20
N LEU A 10 -16.62 1.10 -13.89
CA LEU A 10 -16.61 -0.12 -13.07
C LEU A 10 -17.73 0.01 -12.05
N ASP A 11 -18.54 -1.00 -11.94
CA ASP A 11 -19.67 -1.04 -11.02
C ASP A 11 -19.32 -1.84 -9.75
N SER A 12 -20.05 -1.56 -8.68
CA SER A 12 -20.01 -2.35 -7.44
C SER A 12 -18.58 -2.46 -6.84
N ILE A 13 -17.88 -1.33 -6.75
CA ILE A 13 -16.56 -1.25 -6.11
C ILE A 13 -16.67 -0.93 -4.62
N GLY A 14 -15.72 -1.43 -3.81
CA GLY A 14 -15.60 -1.08 -2.41
C GLY A 14 -14.81 0.22 -2.21
N ILE A 15 -15.36 1.17 -1.46
CA ILE A 15 -14.66 2.38 -1.04
C ILE A 15 -14.66 2.51 0.48
N ARG A 16 -13.55 2.94 1.06
CA ARG A 16 -13.44 3.19 2.50
C ARG A 16 -12.50 4.35 2.80
N LEU A 17 -12.73 4.99 3.93
CA LEU A 17 -11.78 5.96 4.47
C LEU A 17 -10.48 5.29 4.90
N ARG A 18 -9.39 6.00 4.67
CA ARG A 18 -8.04 5.53 4.98
C ARG A 18 -7.28 6.59 5.80
N GLY A 19 -6.19 6.14 6.42
CA GLY A 19 -5.30 6.95 7.23
C GLY A 19 -5.21 6.42 8.66
N ASN A 20 -4.19 6.81 9.37
CA ASN A 20 -4.05 6.60 10.81
C ASN A 20 -4.41 7.92 11.51
N THR A 21 -3.47 8.83 11.68
CA THR A 21 -3.69 10.16 12.26
C THR A 21 -4.42 11.12 11.32
N SER A 22 -4.47 10.82 10.03
CA SER A 22 -5.12 11.62 8.97
C SER A 22 -6.50 11.11 8.55
N ARG A 23 -7.04 10.09 9.25
CA ARG A 23 -8.39 9.59 8.93
C ARG A 23 -9.43 10.59 9.41
N ARG A 24 -10.23 11.08 8.47
CA ARG A 24 -11.34 11.95 8.73
C ARG A 24 -12.45 11.73 7.71
N ARG A 25 -13.67 12.14 8.03
CA ARG A 25 -14.79 12.11 7.12
C ARG A 25 -14.65 13.24 6.08
N PRO A 26 -15.03 13.02 4.83
CA PRO A 26 -15.03 14.07 3.82
C PRO A 26 -16.17 15.08 4.01
N GLU A 27 -17.29 14.67 4.59
CA GLU A 27 -18.44 15.51 4.95
C GLU A 27 -18.22 16.27 6.27
N GLY A 28 -18.85 17.44 6.41
CA GLY A 28 -18.59 18.37 7.51
C GLY A 28 -19.13 17.97 8.87
N GLY A 29 -20.28 17.32 8.97
CA GLY A 29 -20.98 17.06 10.23
C GLY A 29 -21.06 15.58 10.64
N VAL A 30 -21.25 15.33 11.94
CA VAL A 30 -21.60 13.99 12.44
C VAL A 30 -23.07 13.74 12.12
N GLY A 31 -23.36 12.78 11.23
CA GLY A 31 -24.74 12.39 10.85
C GLY A 31 -25.29 13.06 9.60
N GLU A 32 -24.56 13.98 8.99
CA GLU A 32 -24.91 14.55 7.69
C GLU A 32 -24.21 13.74 6.59
N MET A 33 -24.98 12.89 5.92
CA MET A 33 -24.49 12.14 4.77
C MET A 33 -24.37 12.99 3.51
N HIS A 34 -25.09 14.10 3.46
CA HIS A 34 -25.18 15.06 2.36
C HIS A 34 -25.09 16.48 2.90
N SER A 35 -23.91 17.06 2.94
CA SER A 35 -23.81 18.48 3.23
C SER A 35 -24.06 19.28 1.96
N ALA A 36 -25.28 19.75 1.77
CA ALA A 36 -25.62 20.71 0.74
C ALA A 36 -24.87 22.05 0.89
N ASN A 37 -24.25 22.28 2.05
CA ASN A 37 -23.61 23.55 2.43
C ASN A 37 -22.08 23.56 2.27
N GLY A 38 -21.47 22.56 1.64
CA GLY A 38 -20.13 22.71 1.11
C GLY A 38 -18.96 22.55 2.05
N ASP A 39 -19.14 22.10 3.28
CA ASP A 39 -18.05 21.81 4.22
C ASP A 39 -17.36 20.48 3.95
N TRP A 40 -17.04 20.24 2.68
CA TRP A 40 -16.31 19.07 2.27
C TRP A 40 -14.83 19.18 2.64
N HIS A 41 -14.32 18.13 3.25
CA HIS A 41 -12.93 18.03 3.62
C HIS A 41 -12.20 17.00 2.78
N HIS A 42 -10.95 17.26 2.45
CA HIS A 42 -10.10 16.25 1.86
C HIS A 42 -9.93 15.06 2.83
N ALA A 43 -10.09 13.86 2.31
CA ALA A 43 -9.88 12.60 3.01
C ALA A 43 -9.08 11.64 2.13
N HIS A 44 -8.44 10.65 2.76
CA HIS A 44 -7.80 9.57 2.02
C HIS A 44 -8.78 8.43 1.83
N PHE A 45 -8.78 7.83 0.64
CA PHE A 45 -9.65 6.70 0.32
C PHE A 45 -8.84 5.48 -0.09
N GLY A 46 -9.32 4.30 0.28
CA GLY A 46 -8.92 3.03 -0.30
C GLY A 46 -10.06 2.52 -1.16
N VAL A 47 -9.76 2.19 -2.40
CA VAL A 47 -10.71 1.62 -3.35
C VAL A 47 -10.30 0.17 -3.60
N LYS A 48 -11.26 -0.75 -3.48
CA LYS A 48 -11.09 -2.16 -3.77
C LYS A 48 -12.05 -2.52 -4.89
N PHE A 49 -11.53 -3.00 -6.01
CA PHE A 49 -12.32 -3.23 -7.21
C PHE A 49 -13.04 -4.57 -7.20
N ASP A 50 -12.46 -5.57 -6.57
CA ASP A 50 -12.98 -6.93 -6.44
C ASP A 50 -13.77 -7.17 -5.12
N GLU A 51 -14.27 -6.10 -4.47
CA GLU A 51 -15.01 -6.25 -3.20
C GLU A 51 -16.34 -6.99 -3.37
N PHE A 52 -17.06 -6.69 -4.45
CA PHE A 52 -18.40 -7.23 -4.72
C PHE A 52 -18.48 -7.99 -6.05
N VAL A 53 -17.49 -7.81 -6.93
CA VAL A 53 -17.39 -8.48 -8.22
C VAL A 53 -16.04 -9.16 -8.27
N GLU A 54 -16.03 -10.49 -8.29
CA GLU A 54 -14.82 -11.31 -8.29
C GLU A 54 -13.93 -10.97 -9.50
N ASP A 55 -12.62 -10.94 -9.29
CA ASP A 55 -11.59 -10.66 -10.30
C ASP A 55 -11.68 -9.30 -10.99
N GLN A 56 -12.56 -8.39 -10.55
CA GLN A 56 -12.64 -7.05 -11.13
C GLN A 56 -11.37 -6.26 -10.80
N THR A 57 -10.75 -5.68 -11.83
CA THR A 57 -9.53 -4.89 -11.70
C THR A 57 -9.60 -3.56 -12.43
N PHE A 58 -8.79 -2.62 -12.00
CA PHE A 58 -8.54 -1.35 -12.69
C PHE A 58 -7.06 -1.26 -13.07
N CYS A 59 -6.77 -1.25 -14.39
CA CYS A 59 -5.39 -1.24 -14.89
C CYS A 59 -4.51 -2.34 -14.25
N THR A 60 -5.02 -3.56 -14.16
CA THR A 60 -4.41 -4.74 -13.52
C THR A 60 -4.31 -4.70 -11.99
N ALA A 61 -4.76 -3.65 -11.34
CA ALA A 61 -4.78 -3.54 -9.88
C ALA A 61 -6.15 -3.94 -9.32
N ASP A 62 -6.17 -4.78 -8.29
CA ASP A 62 -7.35 -5.09 -7.48
C ASP A 62 -7.70 -3.96 -6.50
N ARG A 63 -6.73 -3.09 -6.23
CA ARG A 63 -6.85 -2.03 -5.24
C ARG A 63 -5.99 -0.82 -5.59
N ILE A 64 -6.52 0.38 -5.31
CA ILE A 64 -5.77 1.64 -5.34
C ILE A 64 -6.01 2.44 -4.07
N TYR A 65 -5.14 3.42 -3.87
CA TYR A 65 -5.29 4.42 -2.82
C TYR A 65 -5.38 5.80 -3.46
N LEU A 66 -6.40 6.55 -3.06
CA LEU A 66 -6.55 7.96 -3.40
C LEU A 66 -6.09 8.77 -2.18
N LYS A 67 -4.96 9.44 -2.32
CA LYS A 67 -4.35 10.21 -1.23
C LYS A 67 -4.36 11.68 -1.57
N TRP A 68 -4.96 12.49 -0.69
CA TRP A 68 -4.81 13.93 -0.78
C TRP A 68 -3.44 14.33 -0.20
N HIS A 69 -2.97 15.49 -0.60
CA HIS A 69 -1.60 15.95 -0.33
C HIS A 69 -1.49 16.65 1.03
N LYS A 70 -1.83 15.92 2.11
CA LYS A 70 -1.71 16.43 3.47
C LYS A 70 -0.22 16.75 3.75
N ASP A 71 0.03 17.95 4.25
CA ASP A 71 1.38 18.41 4.59
C ASP A 71 2.36 18.44 3.40
N ASP A 72 1.85 18.52 2.17
CA ASP A 72 2.61 18.64 0.93
C ASP A 72 2.03 19.75 0.04
N ALA A 73 2.46 20.99 0.29
CA ALA A 73 1.95 22.16 -0.41
C ALA A 73 2.21 22.17 -1.93
N ASN A 74 3.21 21.41 -2.39
CA ASN A 74 3.57 21.33 -3.80
C ASN A 74 2.91 20.15 -4.55
N TYR A 75 2.18 19.29 -3.83
CA TYR A 75 1.50 18.11 -4.37
C TYR A 75 2.41 17.11 -5.12
N CYS A 76 3.70 17.11 -4.84
CA CYS A 76 4.66 16.33 -5.61
C CYS A 76 5.35 15.19 -4.84
N ARG A 77 5.37 15.23 -3.49
CA ARG A 77 6.19 14.36 -2.68
C ARG A 77 6.03 12.87 -3.00
N GLU A 78 4.82 12.35 -3.02
CA GLU A 78 4.59 10.92 -3.24
C GLU A 78 4.72 10.53 -4.72
N VAL A 79 4.00 11.20 -5.60
CA VAL A 79 3.98 10.85 -7.03
C VAL A 79 5.37 11.01 -7.65
N TYR A 80 6.07 12.10 -7.32
CA TYR A 80 7.43 12.33 -7.80
C TYR A 80 8.43 11.31 -7.25
N SER A 81 8.35 10.98 -5.95
CA SER A 81 9.27 10.01 -5.34
C SER A 81 9.10 8.62 -5.95
N TYR A 82 7.85 8.17 -6.17
CA TYR A 82 7.61 6.87 -6.80
C TYR A 82 8.02 6.84 -8.28
N ASP A 83 7.84 7.92 -9.02
CA ASP A 83 8.36 8.04 -10.39
C ASP A 83 9.89 7.97 -10.39
N LEU A 84 10.53 8.71 -9.48
CA LEU A 84 11.99 8.72 -9.35
C LEU A 84 12.54 7.33 -9.02
N PHE A 85 11.98 6.63 -8.03
CA PHE A 85 12.38 5.27 -7.71
C PHE A 85 12.32 4.34 -8.93
N ARG A 86 11.25 4.40 -9.70
CA ARG A 86 11.10 3.57 -10.90
C ARG A 86 12.10 3.92 -12.00
N ARG A 87 12.43 5.20 -12.19
CA ARG A 87 13.48 5.65 -13.12
C ARG A 87 14.86 5.15 -12.73
N PHE A 88 15.12 4.99 -11.44
CA PHE A 88 16.35 4.39 -10.90
C PHE A 88 16.31 2.87 -10.79
N GLY A 89 15.33 2.19 -11.37
CA GLY A 89 15.23 0.73 -11.39
C GLY A 89 14.71 0.10 -10.10
N VAL A 90 14.17 0.89 -9.16
CA VAL A 90 13.53 0.36 -7.94
C VAL A 90 12.11 -0.07 -8.28
N TRP A 91 11.97 -1.27 -8.81
CA TRP A 91 10.69 -1.82 -9.30
C TRP A 91 9.70 -2.18 -8.19
N SER A 92 10.19 -2.26 -6.95
CA SER A 92 9.36 -2.41 -5.74
C SER A 92 8.58 -1.15 -5.37
N ALA A 93 8.84 0.00 -5.99
CA ALA A 93 8.02 1.18 -5.81
C ALA A 93 6.63 0.98 -6.45
N PRO A 94 5.53 1.36 -5.76
CA PRO A 94 4.19 1.29 -6.35
C PRO A 94 4.07 2.23 -7.55
N ARG A 95 3.18 1.90 -8.48
CA ARG A 95 2.78 2.83 -9.55
C ARG A 95 2.00 3.98 -8.92
N ALA A 96 2.29 5.20 -9.36
CA ALA A 96 1.58 6.38 -8.89
C ALA A 96 1.39 7.40 -10.02
N CYS A 97 0.26 8.11 -9.97
CA CYS A 97 -0.02 9.23 -10.86
C CYS A 97 -0.95 10.23 -10.19
N TYR A 98 -1.14 11.38 -10.80
CA TYR A 98 -2.17 12.32 -10.36
C TYR A 98 -3.53 11.96 -10.96
N THR A 99 -4.58 12.21 -10.20
CA THR A 99 -5.96 12.12 -10.66
C THR A 99 -6.79 13.25 -10.08
N ARG A 100 -7.84 13.64 -10.80
CA ARG A 100 -8.90 14.50 -10.25
C ARG A 100 -9.97 13.60 -9.65
N LEU A 101 -10.39 13.91 -8.44
CA LEU A 101 -11.44 13.16 -7.74
C LEU A 101 -12.69 13.99 -7.66
N SER A 102 -13.80 13.43 -8.11
CA SER A 102 -15.15 13.90 -7.82
C SER A 102 -15.95 12.77 -7.18
N ILE A 103 -16.78 13.10 -6.20
CA ILE A 103 -17.65 12.15 -5.52
C ILE A 103 -19.09 12.60 -5.77
N PHE A 104 -19.90 11.70 -6.30
CA PHE A 104 -21.34 11.87 -6.44
C PHE A 104 -22.04 10.94 -5.45
N VAL A 105 -22.89 11.50 -4.62
CA VAL A 105 -23.70 10.72 -3.68
C VAL A 105 -25.15 10.70 -4.19
N GLU A 106 -25.78 9.56 -4.13
CA GLU A 106 -27.17 9.41 -4.55
C GLU A 106 -28.08 10.37 -3.76
N GLY A 107 -28.86 11.15 -4.50
CA GLY A 107 -29.70 12.22 -3.96
C GLY A 107 -29.09 13.63 -4.05
N ASP A 108 -27.82 13.74 -4.40
CA ASP A 108 -27.21 15.05 -4.67
C ASP A 108 -27.55 15.56 -6.07
N ASP A 109 -27.65 16.87 -6.25
CA ASP A 109 -27.91 17.50 -7.56
C ASP A 109 -26.72 17.39 -8.51
N LYS A 110 -25.49 17.29 -7.97
CA LYS A 110 -24.23 17.28 -8.73
C LYS A 110 -23.08 16.66 -7.93
N PRO A 111 -22.07 16.13 -8.63
CA PRO A 111 -20.87 15.64 -7.97
C PRO A 111 -20.09 16.77 -7.28
N VAL A 112 -19.45 16.45 -6.15
CA VAL A 112 -18.55 17.33 -5.43
C VAL A 112 -17.12 17.08 -5.94
N TYR A 113 -16.48 18.11 -6.45
CA TYR A 113 -15.08 18.05 -6.86
C TYR A 113 -14.17 18.15 -5.62
N MET A 114 -13.44 17.07 -5.34
CA MET A 114 -12.56 16.94 -4.17
C MET A 114 -11.12 17.44 -4.45
N GLY A 115 -10.80 17.79 -5.69
CA GLY A 115 -9.47 18.29 -6.04
C GLY A 115 -8.55 17.24 -6.67
N VAL A 116 -7.24 17.54 -6.68
CA VAL A 116 -6.20 16.66 -7.22
C VAL A 116 -5.69 15.72 -6.14
N TYR A 117 -5.63 14.45 -6.46
CA TYR A 117 -5.20 13.36 -5.59
C TYR A 117 -4.02 12.59 -6.21
N ALA A 118 -3.18 12.03 -5.35
CA ALA A 118 -2.28 10.96 -5.75
C ALA A 118 -3.07 9.65 -5.82
N LEU A 119 -3.11 9.03 -7.00
CA LEU A 119 -3.61 7.67 -7.20
C LEU A 119 -2.41 6.73 -7.10
N ILE A 120 -2.42 5.85 -6.11
CA ILE A 120 -1.31 4.97 -5.78
C ILE A 120 -1.79 3.52 -5.83
N GLU A 121 -1.02 2.67 -6.47
CA GLU A 121 -1.25 1.23 -6.54
C GLU A 121 -1.30 0.60 -5.14
N GLY A 122 -2.25 -0.30 -4.90
CA GLY A 122 -2.32 -1.08 -3.68
C GLY A 122 -1.31 -2.22 -3.69
N MET A 123 -0.45 -2.30 -2.68
CA MET A 123 0.56 -3.36 -2.56
C MET A 123 -0.09 -4.63 -1.96
N LYS A 124 -0.53 -5.52 -2.84
CA LYS A 124 -1.17 -6.81 -2.56
C LYS A 124 -0.75 -7.86 -3.59
N ASP A 125 -1.50 -8.95 -3.72
CA ASP A 125 -1.20 -10.01 -4.68
C ASP A 125 -1.15 -9.49 -6.13
N SER A 126 -2.08 -8.64 -6.54
CA SER A 126 -2.07 -8.00 -7.87
C SER A 126 -0.82 -7.16 -8.13
N TYR A 127 -0.26 -6.54 -7.09
CA TYR A 127 1.00 -5.81 -7.18
C TYR A 127 2.17 -6.75 -7.55
N LEU A 128 2.31 -7.91 -6.91
CA LEU A 128 3.35 -8.90 -7.24
C LEU A 128 3.14 -9.43 -8.66
N ARG A 129 1.93 -9.84 -9.00
CA ARG A 129 1.57 -10.33 -10.34
C ARG A 129 1.97 -9.34 -11.43
N SER A 130 1.65 -8.06 -11.26
CA SER A 130 1.97 -7.03 -12.25
C SER A 130 3.48 -6.84 -12.47
N ARG A 131 4.34 -7.17 -11.48
CA ARG A 131 5.81 -7.13 -11.63
C ARG A 131 6.33 -8.37 -12.37
N VAL A 132 5.72 -9.52 -12.15
CA VAL A 132 6.02 -10.74 -12.92
C VAL A 132 5.62 -10.56 -14.39
N GLU A 133 4.41 -10.10 -14.65
CA GLU A 133 3.93 -9.80 -16.00
C GLU A 133 4.80 -8.78 -16.75
N ALA A 134 5.35 -7.82 -16.02
CA ALA A 134 6.30 -6.83 -16.57
C ALA A 134 7.75 -7.34 -16.67
N GLY A 135 8.02 -8.61 -16.36
CA GLY A 135 9.36 -9.20 -16.37
C GLY A 135 10.34 -8.59 -15.38
N LYS A 136 9.82 -8.05 -14.26
CA LYS A 136 10.63 -7.43 -13.20
C LYS A 136 10.87 -8.34 -12.02
N TYR A 137 9.99 -9.30 -11.79
CA TYR A 137 10.11 -10.36 -10.81
C TYR A 137 9.98 -11.71 -11.50
N THR A 138 10.61 -12.72 -10.95
CA THR A 138 10.56 -14.11 -11.48
C THR A 138 9.35 -14.87 -10.95
N THR A 139 8.79 -14.45 -9.80
CA THR A 139 7.66 -15.13 -9.16
C THR A 139 6.77 -14.13 -8.41
N GLU A 140 5.49 -14.45 -8.31
CA GLU A 140 4.54 -13.75 -7.45
C GLU A 140 4.45 -14.34 -6.03
N ASP A 141 5.27 -15.32 -5.70
CA ASP A 141 5.23 -16.03 -4.40
C ASP A 141 5.89 -15.26 -3.25
N GLY A 142 6.18 -13.99 -3.45
CA GLY A 142 6.78 -13.13 -2.44
C GLY A 142 5.88 -12.85 -1.23
N PHE A 143 6.51 -12.66 -0.07
CA PHE A 143 5.85 -12.23 1.15
C PHE A 143 5.92 -10.72 1.30
N LEU A 144 4.77 -10.05 1.29
CA LEU A 144 4.68 -8.62 1.56
C LEU A 144 4.37 -8.37 3.04
N TRP A 145 5.26 -7.66 3.70
CA TRP A 145 5.10 -7.24 5.08
C TRP A 145 4.82 -5.74 5.17
N LYS A 146 3.83 -5.38 5.97
CA LYS A 146 3.56 -3.99 6.31
C LYS A 146 4.13 -3.69 7.70
N ALA A 147 5.11 -2.81 7.77
CA ALA A 147 5.62 -2.28 9.01
C ALA A 147 4.62 -1.28 9.63
N SER A 148 4.38 -1.41 10.92
CA SER A 148 3.61 -0.48 11.74
C SER A 148 4.52 0.42 12.56
N TYR A 149 3.92 1.28 13.37
CA TYR A 149 4.65 2.16 14.29
C TYR A 149 5.55 1.34 15.23
N GLY A 150 6.81 1.77 15.37
CA GLY A 150 7.83 1.09 16.18
C GLY A 150 8.64 0.02 15.44
N ALA A 151 8.26 -0.38 14.23
CA ALA A 151 9.05 -1.31 13.41
C ALA A 151 10.38 -0.68 13.00
N ASN A 152 11.49 -1.35 13.30
CA ASN A 152 12.84 -0.81 13.08
C ASN A 152 13.81 -1.79 12.42
N LEU A 153 13.33 -2.96 11.97
CA LEU A 153 14.13 -4.04 11.38
C LEU A 153 15.31 -4.46 12.25
N SER A 154 15.11 -4.47 13.58
CA SER A 154 16.09 -5.01 14.51
C SER A 154 15.79 -6.48 14.83
N PRO A 155 16.79 -7.36 14.94
CA PRO A 155 16.58 -8.76 15.33
C PRO A 155 15.76 -8.92 16.61
N SER A 156 15.90 -8.01 17.56
CA SER A 156 15.15 -8.01 18.82
C SER A 156 13.65 -7.80 18.65
N THR A 157 13.22 -7.20 17.53
CA THR A 157 11.79 -6.99 17.22
C THR A 157 11.20 -8.10 16.35
N MET A 158 12.01 -9.02 15.83
CA MET A 158 11.60 -10.15 14.99
C MET A 158 11.07 -11.32 15.84
N THR A 159 10.07 -11.09 16.65
CA THR A 159 9.42 -12.12 17.48
C THR A 159 8.08 -12.52 16.88
N ASP A 160 7.62 -13.72 17.22
CA ASP A 160 6.32 -14.19 16.72
C ASP A 160 5.15 -13.35 17.21
N ASN A 161 5.29 -12.69 18.37
CA ASN A 161 4.28 -11.78 18.91
C ASN A 161 4.22 -10.45 18.12
N ASN A 162 5.32 -10.06 17.47
CA ASN A 162 5.39 -8.84 16.67
C ASN A 162 5.07 -9.08 15.18
N MET A 163 5.04 -10.34 14.75
CA MET A 163 4.89 -10.73 13.36
C MET A 163 3.64 -11.58 13.19
N GLY A 164 2.67 -11.12 12.42
CA GLY A 164 1.42 -11.86 12.27
C GLY A 164 0.59 -11.42 11.08
N VAL A 165 -0.66 -11.84 11.10
CA VAL A 165 -1.68 -11.43 10.13
C VAL A 165 -2.73 -10.62 10.87
N GLU A 166 -2.80 -9.33 10.58
CA GLU A 166 -3.82 -8.45 11.17
C GLU A 166 -5.24 -8.99 10.93
N VAL A 167 -6.02 -9.05 11.98
CA VAL A 167 -7.46 -9.30 11.95
C VAL A 167 -8.17 -8.02 12.37
N ALA A 168 -8.92 -7.43 11.46
CA ALA A 168 -9.77 -6.28 11.75
C ALA A 168 -11.15 -6.79 12.21
N ALA A 169 -11.54 -6.48 13.44
CA ALA A 169 -12.88 -6.73 13.95
C ALA A 169 -13.72 -5.44 13.97
N LEU A 170 -15.04 -5.59 13.98
CA LEU A 170 -15.96 -4.46 14.17
C LEU A 170 -15.75 -3.80 15.53
N ASN A 171 -15.50 -4.61 16.56
CA ASN A 171 -15.07 -4.15 17.86
C ASN A 171 -13.54 -4.00 17.88
N PRO A 172 -12.99 -2.81 18.08
CA PRO A 172 -11.54 -2.59 18.09
C PRO A 172 -10.77 -3.42 19.10
N SER A 173 -11.40 -3.80 20.23
CA SER A 173 -10.78 -4.62 21.26
C SER A 173 -10.55 -6.09 20.84
N GLU A 174 -11.23 -6.54 19.80
CA GLU A 174 -11.12 -7.88 19.22
C GLU A 174 -10.20 -7.89 17.99
N SER A 175 -9.66 -6.74 17.60
CA SER A 175 -8.74 -6.62 16.48
C SER A 175 -7.35 -7.06 16.90
N GLU A 176 -6.75 -7.93 16.09
CA GLU A 176 -5.34 -8.32 16.25
C GLU A 176 -4.47 -7.42 15.38
N THR A 177 -3.50 -6.77 16.00
CA THR A 177 -2.54 -5.89 15.31
C THR A 177 -1.11 -6.35 15.59
N TYR A 178 -0.24 -6.20 14.60
CA TYR A 178 1.14 -6.62 14.68
C TYR A 178 2.08 -5.49 14.24
N MET A 179 3.31 -5.51 14.78
CA MET A 179 4.37 -4.59 14.34
C MET A 179 4.74 -4.85 12.88
N TYR A 180 4.72 -6.11 12.46
CA TYR A 180 4.91 -6.55 11.08
C TYR A 180 3.72 -7.42 10.67
N ASP A 181 2.92 -6.91 9.76
CA ASP A 181 1.67 -7.55 9.31
C ASP A 181 1.84 -8.15 7.92
N LEU A 182 1.68 -9.47 7.80
CA LEU A 182 1.78 -10.19 6.53
C LEU A 182 0.57 -9.92 5.64
N LYS A 183 0.79 -9.37 4.46
CA LYS A 183 -0.27 -8.95 3.53
C LYS A 183 -0.57 -9.97 2.44
N THR A 184 0.38 -10.82 2.06
CA THR A 184 0.22 -11.85 1.03
C THR A 184 0.50 -13.23 1.59
N LYS A 185 0.02 -14.30 0.91
CA LYS A 185 0.30 -15.71 1.28
C LYS A 185 0.09 -15.99 2.78
N LYS A 186 -0.95 -15.44 3.37
CA LYS A 186 -1.21 -15.45 4.84
C LYS A 186 -1.22 -16.85 5.48
N LYS A 187 -1.59 -17.88 4.70
CA LYS A 187 -1.57 -19.29 5.16
C LYS A 187 -0.15 -19.83 5.37
N LYS A 188 0.87 -19.18 4.82
CA LYS A 188 2.29 -19.53 4.95
C LYS A 188 3.02 -18.66 5.98
N LEU A 189 2.33 -18.25 7.06
CA LEU A 189 2.88 -17.31 8.05
C LEU A 189 4.20 -17.80 8.67
N THR A 190 4.35 -19.08 8.98
CA THR A 190 5.58 -19.64 9.56
C THR A 190 6.77 -19.48 8.62
N GLU A 191 6.59 -19.89 7.37
CA GLU A 191 7.62 -19.74 6.32
C GLU A 191 7.98 -18.25 6.12
N ALA A 192 6.97 -17.38 6.07
CA ALA A 192 7.16 -15.94 5.92
C ALA A 192 7.93 -15.32 7.09
N ARG A 193 7.67 -15.78 8.32
CA ARG A 193 8.40 -15.34 9.53
C ARG A 193 9.88 -15.74 9.46
N GLU A 194 10.17 -16.98 9.10
CA GLU A 194 11.54 -17.49 9.00
C GLU A 194 12.33 -16.72 7.94
N GLN A 195 11.76 -16.54 6.76
CA GLN A 195 12.41 -15.79 5.68
C GLN A 195 12.67 -14.33 6.09
N PHE A 196 11.70 -13.66 6.72
CA PHE A 196 11.85 -12.27 7.12
C PHE A 196 12.85 -12.10 8.28
N LYS A 197 12.88 -13.02 9.24
CA LYS A 197 13.90 -13.06 10.32
C LYS A 197 15.30 -13.24 9.74
N SER A 198 15.48 -14.16 8.78
CA SER A 198 16.76 -14.35 8.09
C SER A 198 17.20 -13.05 7.39
N PHE A 199 16.34 -12.46 6.59
CA PHE A 199 16.63 -11.19 5.92
C PHE A 199 17.06 -10.08 6.90
N VAL A 200 16.34 -9.92 8.02
CA VAL A 200 16.69 -8.90 9.03
C VAL A 200 18.00 -9.21 9.71
N ASN A 201 18.32 -10.49 9.97
CA ASN A 201 19.61 -10.89 10.52
C ASN A 201 20.74 -10.56 9.55
N ASP A 202 20.60 -10.88 8.27
CA ASP A 202 21.57 -10.59 7.23
C ASP A 202 21.84 -9.08 7.12
N MET A 203 20.77 -8.28 7.14
CA MET A 203 20.87 -6.81 7.18
C MET A 203 21.58 -6.27 8.42
N ASN A 204 21.50 -6.96 9.56
CA ASN A 204 22.15 -6.53 10.80
C ASN A 204 23.60 -7.01 10.91
N VAL A 205 23.99 -8.09 10.24
CA VAL A 205 25.39 -8.46 10.05
C VAL A 205 26.16 -7.35 9.32
N LEU A 206 25.53 -6.69 8.33
CA LEU A 206 26.06 -5.49 7.66
C LEU A 206 26.40 -4.34 8.61
N LYS A 207 25.74 -4.27 9.75
CA LYS A 207 25.95 -3.22 10.76
C LYS A 207 27.17 -3.45 11.64
N SER A 208 27.62 -4.68 11.79
CA SER A 208 28.64 -5.10 12.77
C SER A 208 29.99 -5.48 12.18
N GLY A 209 30.09 -5.70 10.86
CA GLY A 209 31.34 -6.01 10.14
C GLY A 209 31.91 -4.79 9.42
N SER A 210 33.14 -4.88 8.97
CA SER A 210 33.62 -3.91 7.98
C SER A 210 32.80 -4.07 6.69
N ALA A 211 32.54 -2.96 6.00
CA ALA A 211 31.79 -3.00 4.73
C ALA A 211 32.41 -4.00 3.74
N GLU A 212 33.73 -4.11 3.72
CA GLU A 212 34.45 -5.01 2.84
C GLU A 212 34.23 -6.49 3.17
N GLU A 213 34.21 -6.87 4.45
CA GLU A 213 33.94 -8.24 4.89
C GLU A 213 32.53 -8.67 4.57
N VAL A 214 31.57 -7.79 4.79
CA VAL A 214 30.16 -8.06 4.56
C VAL A 214 29.83 -8.15 3.07
N PHE A 215 30.25 -7.16 2.29
CA PHE A 215 29.98 -7.13 0.84
C PHE A 215 30.74 -8.21 0.05
N SER A 216 31.84 -8.75 0.61
CA SER A 216 32.58 -9.86 0.02
C SER A 216 32.03 -11.23 0.42
N SER A 217 31.23 -11.33 1.48
CA SER A 217 30.69 -12.62 1.94
C SER A 217 29.78 -13.27 0.89
N LYS A 218 29.92 -14.59 0.75
CA LYS A 218 29.09 -15.37 -0.17
C LYS A 218 27.63 -15.34 0.27
N GLU A 219 27.40 -15.45 1.57
CA GLU A 219 26.08 -15.43 2.18
C GLU A 219 25.34 -14.12 1.90
N PHE A 220 26.03 -12.98 1.99
CA PHE A 220 25.43 -11.70 1.66
C PHE A 220 25.05 -11.59 0.18
N LYS A 221 25.96 -12.01 -0.70
CA LYS A 221 25.68 -11.99 -2.14
C LYS A 221 24.50 -12.89 -2.51
N GLU A 222 24.44 -14.09 -1.93
CA GLU A 222 23.35 -15.03 -2.17
C GLU A 222 22.03 -14.56 -1.57
N SER A 223 22.01 -14.04 -0.34
CA SER A 223 20.77 -13.58 0.31
C SER A 223 20.28 -12.24 -0.19
N PHE A 224 21.17 -11.30 -0.48
CA PHE A 224 20.78 -9.92 -0.78
C PHE A 224 20.68 -9.62 -2.27
N PHE A 225 21.58 -10.13 -3.09
CA PHE A 225 21.55 -9.87 -4.53
C PHE A 225 20.80 -10.94 -5.32
N TYR A 226 20.91 -12.21 -4.94
CA TYR A 226 20.24 -13.29 -5.65
C TYR A 226 18.85 -13.65 -5.07
N GLY A 227 18.59 -13.33 -3.81
CA GLY A 227 17.25 -13.42 -3.21
C GLY A 227 16.31 -12.28 -3.60
N LEU A 228 16.79 -11.31 -4.38
CA LEU A 228 15.99 -10.23 -4.98
C LEU A 228 15.63 -10.52 -6.45
N GLU A 229 16.16 -11.59 -7.03
CA GLU A 229 15.74 -12.15 -8.31
C GLU A 229 14.52 -13.05 -8.10
#